data_627660fb6fe382d4915f18cf742449eb
#
_entry.id   627660fb6fe382d4915f18cf742449eb
#
_cell.length_a   1.000
_cell.length_b   1.000
_cell.length_c   1.000
_cell.angle_alpha   90.00
_cell.angle_beta   90.00
_cell.angle_gamma   90.00
#
_symmetry.space_group_name_H-M   'P 1'
#
loop_
_entity.id
_entity.type
_entity.pdbx_description
1 polymer ?
#
loop_
_entity_poly.entity_id
_entity_poly.type
_entity_poly.pdbx_seq_one_letter_code
_entity_poly.pdbx_strand_id
1 'polypeptide(L)'
;MGTVVLATLATVALAACGSSNDSKDSGESDKIVTEIKDKTEITFWHAMNGAQEEALTKITEDFMKENPNIKVTLQNQGQYSDMQAKINSTLQSPKDLPTITQAYPGWLWNAAQDDMLVDLKPYMEDDTIGWGDQEEIRDALLKGAQIDGTQYGIPFNKSTEALVYNADMLKEYGVEVPTTLEEFAKACETIYEKSNHEVVGGGFDSLNNYYAIGMENKGVEFNKDLDFTGSESKEVINYYLDGIKNGSMRIAGSDKYLSGPFANEKVAMFIGSIAGEGYVKQDTEGKFEYGVAPRPEKINIQQGTDVYMFDSATAEQKTAAYLLLKYMSTPDVQLYWAEQTGYMPILQSVLDSSEYKDSENTKVPAILSEATKELFAIPVEENADPAYNEVRSIMENIYSNPDKDTDELIKQGATQLEDAWNQ
;
A
#
# COMPACT_ATOMS: atom_id res chain seq x y z
N MET A 1 73.33 -39.41 14.26
CA MET A 1 72.64 -40.08 15.35
C MET A 1 71.15 -39.80 15.11
N GLY A 2 70.40 -40.60 14.45
CA GLY A 2 70.03 -41.96 14.63
C GLY A 2 68.89 -42.03 15.62
N THR A 3 67.68 -42.26 15.18
CA THR A 3 66.98 -43.43 15.40
C THR A 3 65.58 -43.44 14.75
N VAL A 4 65.35 -44.40 13.91
CA VAL A 4 64.14 -44.94 13.31
C VAL A 4 63.37 -45.79 14.35
N VAL A 5 62.04 -45.84 14.32
CA VAL A 5 61.16 -46.95 14.66
C VAL A 5 59.74 -46.58 14.25
N LEU A 6 59.24 -47.14 13.29
CA LEU A 6 58.52 -48.39 12.92
C LEU A 6 56.99 -48.31 13.04
N ALA A 7 56.40 -48.57 11.93
CA ALA A 7 54.95 -48.70 11.64
C ALA A 7 54.34 -49.93 12.38
N THR A 8 53.04 -49.86 12.61
CA THR A 8 52.21 -51.05 12.64
C THR A 8 50.85 -50.75 11.98
N LEU A 9 50.65 -51.45 10.86
CA LEU A 9 49.34 -51.68 10.24
C LEU A 9 48.49 -52.59 11.11
N ALA A 10 47.25 -52.29 11.26
CA ALA A 10 46.22 -53.28 11.57
C ALA A 10 45.02 -53.06 10.67
N THR A 11 44.91 -53.91 9.68
CA THR A 11 43.72 -54.16 8.86
C THR A 11 42.75 -55.01 9.65
N VAL A 12 41.46 -54.59 9.74
CA VAL A 12 40.35 -55.50 9.99
C VAL A 12 39.20 -55.17 9.08
N ALA A 13 38.64 -56.20 8.57
CA ALA A 13 37.81 -56.46 7.42
C ALA A 13 36.41 -55.83 7.44
N LEU A 14 35.91 -55.78 6.20
CA LEU A 14 34.50 -55.56 5.76
C LEU A 14 33.48 -56.41 6.55
N ALA A 15 32.36 -55.76 6.86
CA ALA A 15 31.07 -56.42 6.81
C ALA A 15 30.10 -55.50 6.09
N ALA A 16 29.51 -56.04 5.06
CA ALA A 16 28.58 -55.40 4.14
C ALA A 16 27.15 -55.38 4.69
N CYS A 17 26.33 -54.55 4.00
CA CYS A 17 24.87 -54.56 3.94
C CYS A 17 24.10 -53.76 4.98
N GLY A 18 23.55 -52.68 4.49
CA GLY A 18 22.46 -51.92 5.07
C GLY A 18 22.14 -50.72 4.17
N SER A 19 21.46 -50.99 3.06
CA SER A 19 20.82 -49.99 2.25
C SER A 19 19.77 -49.31 3.13
N SER A 20 20.05 -48.14 3.67
CA SER A 20 19.02 -47.21 4.15
C SER A 20 18.97 -46.06 3.16
N ASN A 21 17.93 -46.09 2.38
CA ASN A 21 17.41 -44.95 1.66
C ASN A 21 17.14 -43.84 2.69
N ASP A 22 18.05 -42.90 2.83
CA ASP A 22 17.71 -41.61 3.38
C ASP A 22 16.94 -40.85 2.28
N SER A 23 15.66 -41.23 2.14
CA SER A 23 14.66 -40.29 1.69
C SER A 23 14.72 -39.15 2.69
N LYS A 24 15.17 -37.98 2.25
CA LYS A 24 14.84 -36.71 2.88
C LYS A 24 13.34 -36.73 3.02
N ASP A 25 12.89 -36.87 4.25
CA ASP A 25 11.52 -36.62 4.65
C ASP A 25 11.30 -35.11 4.57
N SER A 26 10.93 -34.64 3.38
CA SER A 26 10.38 -33.32 3.14
C SER A 26 8.92 -33.39 3.55
N GLY A 27 8.62 -33.17 4.84
CA GLY A 27 7.23 -33.28 5.25
C GLY A 27 6.98 -33.30 6.75
N GLU A 28 7.73 -32.56 7.53
CA GLU A 28 7.20 -32.01 8.75
C GLU A 28 6.78 -30.57 8.40
N SER A 29 5.58 -30.40 7.85
CA SER A 29 4.92 -29.09 7.85
C SER A 29 4.96 -28.61 9.29
N ASP A 30 5.60 -27.47 9.55
CA ASP A 30 5.69 -26.88 10.88
C ASP A 30 4.29 -26.86 11.49
N LYS A 31 4.06 -27.72 12.48
CA LYS A 31 2.74 -27.92 13.07
C LYS A 31 2.31 -26.62 13.69
N ILE A 32 1.22 -26.03 13.19
CA ILE A 32 0.65 -24.80 13.73
C ILE A 32 0.39 -25.00 15.24
N VAL A 33 0.93 -24.10 16.05
CA VAL A 33 0.65 -24.03 17.49
C VAL A 33 -0.71 -23.36 17.64
N THR A 34 -1.69 -24.06 18.22
CA THR A 34 -3.07 -23.56 18.33
C THR A 34 -3.39 -22.93 19.69
N GLU A 35 -2.48 -22.95 20.66
CA GLU A 35 -2.68 -22.41 22.01
C GLU A 35 -1.43 -21.68 22.49
N ILE A 36 -1.56 -20.41 22.88
CA ILE A 36 -0.48 -19.60 23.44
C ILE A 36 -0.52 -19.72 24.97
N LYS A 37 0.33 -20.56 25.53
CA LYS A 37 0.40 -20.85 26.98
C LYS A 37 1.30 -19.91 27.75
N ASP A 38 2.42 -19.56 27.15
CA ASP A 38 3.44 -18.71 27.75
C ASP A 38 3.36 -17.29 27.20
N LYS A 39 4.01 -16.35 27.89
CA LYS A 39 4.12 -14.97 27.41
C LYS A 39 4.86 -14.93 26.09
N THR A 40 4.15 -14.54 25.02
CA THR A 40 4.66 -14.42 23.67
C THR A 40 4.65 -12.97 23.24
N GLU A 41 5.80 -12.44 22.88
CA GLU A 41 5.95 -11.09 22.36
C GLU A 41 6.10 -11.12 20.84
N ILE A 42 5.31 -10.29 20.15
CA ILE A 42 5.39 -10.05 18.71
C ILE A 42 5.70 -8.59 18.44
N THR A 43 6.45 -8.34 17.36
CA THR A 43 6.78 -6.99 16.88
C THR A 43 6.05 -6.68 15.60
N PHE A 44 5.50 -5.49 15.51
CA PHE A 44 4.77 -5.01 14.34
C PHE A 44 5.39 -3.71 13.80
N TRP A 45 6.00 -3.76 12.62
CA TRP A 45 6.51 -2.58 11.92
C TRP A 45 5.40 -1.90 11.13
N HIS A 46 5.24 -0.60 11.34
CA HIS A 46 4.22 0.21 10.67
C HIS A 46 4.73 1.60 10.31
N ALA A 47 4.03 2.27 9.39
CA ALA A 47 4.28 3.65 8.99
C ALA A 47 3.10 4.58 9.35
N MET A 48 2.21 4.15 10.25
CA MET A 48 1.09 4.95 10.69
C MET A 48 1.56 6.09 11.60
N ASN A 49 0.93 7.26 11.48
CA ASN A 49 1.23 8.43 12.31
C ASN A 49 -0.06 9.19 12.65
N GLY A 50 0.00 10.09 13.66
CA GLY A 50 -1.17 10.86 14.11
C GLY A 50 -2.36 9.96 14.47
N ALA A 51 -3.56 10.32 14.01
CA ALA A 51 -4.79 9.57 14.30
C ALA A 51 -4.73 8.10 13.86
N GLN A 52 -4.02 7.80 12.78
CA GLN A 52 -3.84 6.41 12.32
C GLN A 52 -3.01 5.58 13.32
N GLU A 53 -1.94 6.15 13.88
CA GLU A 53 -1.13 5.48 14.90
C GLU A 53 -1.89 5.33 16.22
N GLU A 54 -2.67 6.33 16.61
CA GLU A 54 -3.54 6.26 17.79
C GLU A 54 -4.59 5.15 17.64
N ALA A 55 -5.23 5.04 16.48
CA ALA A 55 -6.20 4.00 16.19
C ALA A 55 -5.56 2.60 16.20
N LEU A 56 -4.39 2.43 15.58
CA LEU A 56 -3.65 1.16 15.59
C LEU A 56 -3.22 0.77 17.02
N THR A 57 -2.77 1.74 17.81
CA THR A 57 -2.41 1.54 19.23
C THR A 57 -3.59 1.03 20.02
N LYS A 58 -4.75 1.69 19.89
CA LYS A 58 -5.97 1.25 20.58
C LYS A 58 -6.39 -0.17 20.17
N ILE A 59 -6.38 -0.50 18.88
CA ILE A 59 -6.72 -1.83 18.39
C ILE A 59 -5.81 -2.90 19.02
N THR A 60 -4.51 -2.65 19.06
CA THR A 60 -3.55 -3.60 19.62
C THR A 60 -3.64 -3.70 21.14
N GLU A 61 -3.96 -2.61 21.84
CA GLU A 61 -4.21 -2.62 23.29
C GLU A 61 -5.48 -3.41 23.63
N ASP A 62 -6.55 -3.27 22.85
CA ASP A 62 -7.79 -4.01 23.07
C ASP A 62 -7.58 -5.51 22.78
N PHE A 63 -6.88 -5.86 21.72
CA PHE A 63 -6.46 -7.23 21.47
C PHE A 63 -5.67 -7.85 22.62
N MET A 64 -4.71 -7.13 23.19
CA MET A 64 -3.90 -7.61 24.33
C MET A 64 -4.72 -7.80 25.62
N LYS A 65 -5.81 -7.04 25.82
CA LYS A 65 -6.74 -7.25 26.96
C LYS A 65 -7.48 -8.58 26.84
N GLU A 66 -7.86 -8.95 25.61
CA GLU A 66 -8.54 -10.22 25.33
C GLU A 66 -7.56 -11.39 25.30
N ASN A 67 -6.30 -11.13 24.97
CA ASN A 67 -5.24 -12.12 24.82
C ASN A 67 -4.06 -11.85 25.77
N PRO A 68 -4.22 -12.05 27.10
CA PRO A 68 -3.26 -11.59 28.10
C PRO A 68 -1.87 -12.27 28.02
N ASN A 69 -1.75 -13.38 27.29
CA ASN A 69 -0.47 -14.04 27.04
C ASN A 69 0.27 -13.47 25.82
N ILE A 70 -0.37 -12.63 25.01
CA ILE A 70 0.25 -12.02 23.84
C ILE A 70 0.60 -10.57 24.14
N LYS A 71 1.83 -10.17 23.84
CA LYS A 71 2.27 -8.78 23.90
C LYS A 71 2.61 -8.31 22.49
N VAL A 72 1.95 -7.26 22.02
CA VAL A 72 2.23 -6.60 20.76
C VAL A 72 3.09 -5.37 21.00
N THR A 73 4.23 -5.29 20.34
CA THR A 73 5.12 -4.12 20.37
C THR A 73 5.08 -3.44 19.00
N LEU A 74 4.38 -2.31 18.93
CA LEU A 74 4.34 -1.46 17.74
C LEU A 74 5.68 -0.73 17.56
N GLN A 75 6.18 -0.71 16.33
CA GLN A 75 7.43 -0.03 15.98
C GLN A 75 7.21 0.81 14.73
N ASN A 76 7.06 2.11 14.92
CA ASN A 76 6.93 3.08 13.83
C ASN A 76 8.27 3.20 13.08
N GLN A 77 8.24 3.00 11.78
CA GLN A 77 9.42 3.05 10.90
C GLN A 77 9.50 4.36 10.08
N GLY A 78 8.70 5.37 10.41
CA GLY A 78 8.66 6.64 9.69
C GLY A 78 7.70 6.62 8.49
N GLN A 79 8.16 7.10 7.34
CA GLN A 79 7.36 7.11 6.12
C GLN A 79 7.41 5.74 5.42
N TYR A 80 6.52 5.51 4.45
CA TYR A 80 6.53 4.27 3.65
C TYR A 80 7.87 4.01 2.96
N SER A 81 8.54 5.04 2.45
CA SER A 81 9.88 4.93 1.85
C SER A 81 10.94 4.49 2.86
N ASP A 82 10.87 5.01 4.11
CA ASP A 82 11.80 4.64 5.18
C ASP A 82 11.57 3.18 5.59
N MET A 83 10.29 2.77 5.71
CA MET A 83 9.91 1.40 6.05
C MET A 83 10.34 0.41 4.96
N GLN A 84 10.12 0.73 3.67
CA GLN A 84 10.57 -0.10 2.55
C GLN A 84 12.10 -0.28 2.57
N ALA A 85 12.84 0.82 2.72
CA ALA A 85 14.30 0.77 2.81
C ALA A 85 14.77 -0.05 4.02
N LYS A 86 14.06 0.08 5.16
CA LYS A 86 14.34 -0.70 6.37
C LYS A 86 14.09 -2.18 6.16
N ILE A 87 12.96 -2.56 5.56
CA ILE A 87 12.65 -3.96 5.21
C ILE A 87 13.75 -4.52 4.32
N ASN A 88 14.02 -3.88 3.18
CA ASN A 88 15.01 -4.34 2.20
C ASN A 88 16.41 -4.54 2.82
N SER A 89 16.85 -3.60 3.68
CA SER A 89 18.13 -3.74 4.36
C SER A 89 18.16 -4.87 5.40
N THR A 90 17.02 -5.13 6.07
CA THR A 90 16.94 -6.14 7.13
C THR A 90 16.74 -7.57 6.59
N LEU A 91 16.23 -7.73 5.35
CA LEU A 91 16.12 -9.04 4.69
C LEU A 91 17.47 -9.77 4.61
N GLN A 92 18.60 -9.04 4.60
CA GLN A 92 19.95 -9.62 4.67
C GLN A 92 20.28 -10.23 6.04
N SER A 93 19.47 -9.99 7.07
CA SER A 93 19.63 -10.48 8.45
C SER A 93 18.27 -10.94 8.99
N PRO A 94 17.71 -12.08 8.53
CA PRO A 94 16.31 -12.46 8.78
C PRO A 94 15.91 -12.51 10.26
N LYS A 95 16.85 -12.80 11.16
CA LYS A 95 16.63 -12.81 12.62
C LYS A 95 16.33 -11.43 13.22
N ASP A 96 16.64 -10.36 12.50
CA ASP A 96 16.42 -8.99 12.93
C ASP A 96 15.11 -8.41 12.35
N LEU A 97 14.39 -9.20 11.53
CA LEU A 97 13.07 -8.85 11.01
C LEU A 97 12.03 -8.84 12.15
N PRO A 98 10.95 -8.03 12.01
CA PRO A 98 9.83 -8.07 12.94
C PRO A 98 9.04 -9.37 12.78
N THR A 99 8.10 -9.64 13.68
CA THR A 99 7.15 -10.75 13.48
C THR A 99 6.23 -10.47 12.30
N ILE A 100 5.67 -9.25 12.24
CA ILE A 100 4.81 -8.78 11.14
C ILE A 100 5.17 -7.36 10.72
N THR A 101 4.87 -7.04 9.47
CA THR A 101 5.09 -5.70 8.89
C THR A 101 3.95 -5.29 7.99
N GLN A 102 3.64 -3.98 7.96
CA GLN A 102 2.94 -3.40 6.83
C GLN A 102 3.88 -3.40 5.62
N ALA A 103 3.36 -3.76 4.44
CA ALA A 103 4.08 -3.61 3.18
C ALA A 103 3.10 -3.57 2.00
N TYR A 104 3.52 -3.00 0.88
CA TYR A 104 2.93 -3.32 -0.40
C TYR A 104 3.47 -4.67 -0.87
N PRO A 105 2.65 -5.49 -1.55
CA PRO A 105 3.07 -6.83 -1.97
C PRO A 105 4.34 -6.80 -2.84
N GLY A 106 4.48 -5.81 -3.73
CA GLY A 106 5.65 -5.65 -4.59
C GLY A 106 6.97 -5.44 -3.84
N TRP A 107 6.93 -4.83 -2.62
CA TRP A 107 8.15 -4.70 -1.79
C TRP A 107 8.71 -6.02 -1.32
N LEU A 108 7.86 -7.04 -1.23
CA LEU A 108 8.18 -8.34 -0.65
C LEU A 108 8.30 -9.44 -1.71
N TRP A 109 8.29 -9.09 -3.02
CA TRP A 109 8.45 -10.07 -4.10
C TRP A 109 9.66 -10.97 -3.87
N ASN A 110 10.86 -10.40 -3.69
CA ASN A 110 12.07 -11.17 -3.46
C ASN A 110 12.02 -11.99 -2.17
N ALA A 111 11.44 -11.43 -1.09
CA ALA A 111 11.28 -12.14 0.17
C ALA A 111 10.36 -13.36 0.02
N ALA A 112 9.32 -13.28 -0.81
CA ALA A 112 8.45 -14.41 -1.12
C ALA A 112 9.18 -15.49 -1.95
N GLN A 113 9.99 -15.08 -2.94
CA GLN A 113 10.78 -16.02 -3.75
C GLN A 113 11.86 -16.75 -2.93
N ASP A 114 12.35 -16.12 -1.86
CA ASP A 114 13.37 -16.66 -0.94
C ASP A 114 12.76 -17.40 0.28
N ASP A 115 11.47 -17.75 0.25
CA ASP A 115 10.72 -18.43 1.32
C ASP A 115 10.82 -17.72 2.70
N MET A 116 10.90 -16.38 2.70
CA MET A 116 11.04 -15.58 3.94
C MET A 116 9.70 -15.15 4.53
N LEU A 117 8.59 -15.43 3.85
CA LEU A 117 7.23 -15.09 4.27
C LEU A 117 6.43 -16.33 4.64
N VAL A 118 5.51 -16.20 5.58
CA VAL A 118 4.60 -17.26 5.99
C VAL A 118 3.40 -17.31 5.05
N ASP A 119 3.12 -18.47 4.44
CA ASP A 119 1.82 -18.72 3.81
C ASP A 119 0.74 -18.74 4.90
N LEU A 120 -0.19 -17.78 4.84
CA LEU A 120 -1.26 -17.62 5.84
C LEU A 120 -2.44 -18.57 5.60
N LYS A 121 -2.54 -19.20 4.43
CA LYS A 121 -3.67 -20.06 4.10
C LYS A 121 -3.82 -21.23 5.09
N PRO A 122 -2.77 -21.96 5.48
CA PRO A 122 -2.89 -23.01 6.51
C PRO A 122 -3.41 -22.50 7.86
N TYR A 123 -3.06 -21.26 8.25
CA TYR A 123 -3.58 -20.63 9.46
C TYR A 123 -5.06 -20.27 9.32
N MET A 124 -5.46 -19.73 8.15
CA MET A 124 -6.86 -19.36 7.89
C MET A 124 -7.79 -20.57 7.84
N GLU A 125 -7.28 -21.73 7.40
CA GLU A 125 -8.03 -22.98 7.25
C GLU A 125 -7.94 -23.91 8.49
N ASP A 126 -7.18 -23.55 9.54
CA ASP A 126 -7.01 -24.40 10.74
C ASP A 126 -8.33 -24.56 11.50
N ASP A 127 -8.66 -25.79 11.89
CA ASP A 127 -9.92 -26.17 12.56
C ASP A 127 -10.09 -25.48 13.93
N THR A 128 -9.01 -25.03 14.58
CA THR A 128 -9.03 -24.49 15.96
C THR A 128 -8.94 -22.97 15.98
N ILE A 129 -7.96 -22.39 15.26
CA ILE A 129 -7.68 -20.96 15.30
C ILE A 129 -8.06 -20.26 14.00
N GLY A 130 -8.37 -21.01 12.94
CA GLY A 130 -8.62 -20.49 11.61
C GLY A 130 -9.76 -19.49 11.53
N TRP A 131 -10.11 -19.07 10.32
CA TRP A 131 -11.11 -18.02 10.08
C TRP A 131 -12.48 -18.37 10.65
N GLY A 132 -12.86 -19.68 10.58
CA GLY A 132 -14.14 -20.19 11.15
C GLY A 132 -15.36 -19.51 10.51
N ASP A 133 -16.28 -19.09 11.36
CA ASP A 133 -17.50 -18.38 10.95
C ASP A 133 -17.31 -16.85 10.80
N GLN A 134 -16.08 -16.33 10.93
CA GLN A 134 -15.79 -14.92 10.73
C GLN A 134 -16.09 -14.54 9.25
N GLU A 135 -16.66 -13.36 9.05
CA GLU A 135 -16.94 -12.86 7.70
C GLU A 135 -15.67 -12.83 6.84
N GLU A 136 -15.82 -13.24 5.58
CA GLU A 136 -14.72 -13.25 4.62
C GLU A 136 -14.36 -11.84 4.16
N ILE A 137 -13.06 -11.63 4.00
CA ILE A 137 -12.54 -10.41 3.39
C ILE A 137 -12.98 -10.37 1.91
N ARG A 138 -13.29 -9.19 1.40
CA ARG A 138 -13.64 -8.97 -0.01
C ARG A 138 -12.57 -9.58 -0.92
N ASP A 139 -12.99 -10.49 -1.80
CA ASP A 139 -12.12 -11.29 -2.67
C ASP A 139 -11.03 -10.48 -3.39
N ALA A 140 -11.40 -9.34 -3.97
CA ALA A 140 -10.46 -8.49 -4.71
C ALA A 140 -9.34 -7.95 -3.80
N LEU A 141 -9.65 -7.61 -2.55
CA LEU A 141 -8.67 -7.12 -1.58
C LEU A 141 -7.77 -8.25 -1.08
N LEU A 142 -8.36 -9.41 -0.79
CA LEU A 142 -7.61 -10.58 -0.33
C LEU A 142 -6.63 -11.07 -1.41
N LYS A 143 -7.07 -11.13 -2.68
CA LYS A 143 -6.21 -11.44 -3.82
C LYS A 143 -5.11 -10.41 -4.04
N GLY A 144 -5.39 -9.13 -3.79
CA GLY A 144 -4.40 -8.06 -3.87
C GLY A 144 -3.24 -8.18 -2.87
N ALA A 145 -3.40 -8.98 -1.79
CA ALA A 145 -2.37 -9.27 -0.80
C ALA A 145 -1.59 -10.58 -1.10
N GLN A 146 -1.86 -11.25 -2.23
CA GLN A 146 -1.12 -12.42 -2.69
C GLN A 146 0.15 -12.00 -3.43
N ILE A 147 1.16 -12.89 -3.34
CA ILE A 147 2.37 -12.82 -4.17
C ILE A 147 2.48 -14.18 -4.87
N ASP A 148 2.53 -14.16 -6.20
CA ASP A 148 2.58 -15.37 -7.04
C ASP A 148 1.49 -16.42 -6.67
N GLY A 149 0.29 -15.92 -6.37
CA GLY A 149 -0.88 -16.75 -6.05
C GLY A 149 -0.91 -17.31 -4.62
N THR A 150 0.11 -17.10 -3.81
CA THR A 150 0.17 -17.51 -2.40
C THR A 150 -0.31 -16.40 -1.48
N GLN A 151 -1.09 -16.74 -0.45
CA GLN A 151 -1.66 -15.78 0.50
C GLN A 151 -0.65 -15.44 1.60
N TYR A 152 0.24 -14.50 1.35
CA TYR A 152 1.23 -14.05 2.32
C TYR A 152 0.77 -12.88 3.20
N GLY A 153 -0.19 -12.09 2.74
CA GLY A 153 -0.67 -10.91 3.47
C GLY A 153 -2.16 -10.97 3.80
N ILE A 154 -2.55 -10.24 4.85
CA ILE A 154 -3.95 -9.92 5.16
C ILE A 154 -4.15 -8.43 4.89
N PRO A 155 -5.15 -8.05 4.06
CA PRO A 155 -5.49 -6.65 3.83
C PRO A 155 -5.87 -5.95 5.14
N PHE A 156 -5.40 -4.71 5.32
CA PHE A 156 -5.74 -3.94 6.51
C PHE A 156 -6.06 -2.48 6.18
N ASN A 157 -5.08 -1.69 5.78
CA ASN A 157 -5.24 -0.27 5.52
C ASN A 157 -5.37 0.00 4.01
N LYS A 158 -6.46 -0.47 3.44
CA LYS A 158 -6.76 -0.34 2.01
C LYS A 158 -7.35 1.03 1.68
N SER A 159 -6.97 1.57 0.54
CA SER A 159 -7.44 2.88 0.07
C SER A 159 -7.61 2.92 -1.45
N THR A 160 -8.12 4.03 -1.93
CA THR A 160 -8.19 4.41 -3.34
C THR A 160 -8.03 5.93 -3.43
N GLU A 161 -8.05 6.51 -4.62
CA GLU A 161 -7.99 7.96 -4.77
C GLU A 161 -9.39 8.59 -4.88
N ALA A 162 -9.50 9.81 -4.39
CA ALA A 162 -10.69 10.64 -4.48
C ALA A 162 -10.33 12.09 -4.81
N LEU A 163 -11.31 12.83 -5.30
CA LEU A 163 -11.23 14.27 -5.45
C LEU A 163 -11.63 14.94 -4.11
N VAL A 164 -10.73 15.74 -3.57
CA VAL A 164 -10.98 16.64 -2.43
C VAL A 164 -11.10 18.06 -2.95
N TYR A 165 -12.11 18.80 -2.50
CA TYR A 165 -12.37 20.15 -2.99
C TYR A 165 -12.83 21.10 -1.88
N ASN A 166 -12.48 22.37 -2.02
CA ASN A 166 -12.98 23.47 -1.18
C ASN A 166 -14.36 23.89 -1.69
N ALA A 167 -15.42 23.51 -0.96
CA ALA A 167 -16.79 23.74 -1.38
C ALA A 167 -17.15 25.24 -1.42
N ASP A 168 -16.56 26.04 -0.52
CA ASP A 168 -16.78 27.47 -0.48
C ASP A 168 -16.15 28.17 -1.71
N MET A 169 -14.92 27.79 -2.10
CA MET A 169 -14.27 28.28 -3.30
C MET A 169 -15.00 27.88 -4.58
N LEU A 170 -15.41 26.62 -4.70
CA LEU A 170 -16.17 26.18 -5.88
C LEU A 170 -17.44 27.03 -6.04
N LYS A 171 -18.17 27.24 -4.94
CA LYS A 171 -19.36 28.08 -4.92
C LYS A 171 -19.06 29.54 -5.26
N GLU A 172 -18.01 30.13 -4.69
CA GLU A 172 -17.58 31.51 -4.95
C GLU A 172 -17.26 31.75 -6.42
N TYR A 173 -16.51 30.81 -7.03
CA TYR A 173 -16.11 30.91 -8.43
C TYR A 173 -17.16 30.35 -9.41
N GLY A 174 -18.28 29.80 -8.90
CA GLY A 174 -19.38 29.27 -9.72
C GLY A 174 -18.91 28.05 -10.53
N VAL A 175 -18.20 27.14 -9.88
CA VAL A 175 -17.69 25.89 -10.44
C VAL A 175 -18.44 24.73 -9.81
N GLU A 176 -18.94 23.81 -10.63
CA GLU A 176 -19.51 22.55 -10.18
C GLU A 176 -18.40 21.52 -9.88
N VAL A 177 -18.69 20.52 -9.03
CA VAL A 177 -17.75 19.44 -8.75
C VAL A 177 -17.51 18.64 -10.02
N PRO A 178 -16.26 18.55 -10.53
CA PRO A 178 -15.99 17.87 -11.79
C PRO A 178 -16.14 16.36 -11.69
N THR A 179 -16.70 15.74 -12.74
CA THR A 179 -16.93 14.30 -12.86
C THR A 179 -16.11 13.66 -13.99
N THR A 180 -15.45 14.48 -14.79
CA THR A 180 -14.52 14.04 -15.85
C THR A 180 -13.22 14.84 -15.78
N LEU A 181 -12.13 14.33 -16.36
CA LEU A 181 -10.87 15.04 -16.44
C LEU A 181 -10.98 16.35 -17.26
N GLU A 182 -11.85 16.39 -18.29
CA GLU A 182 -12.12 17.61 -19.05
C GLU A 182 -12.77 18.68 -18.15
N GLU A 183 -13.77 18.28 -17.36
CA GLU A 183 -14.41 19.18 -16.40
C GLU A 183 -13.44 19.62 -15.30
N PHE A 184 -12.55 18.73 -14.82
CA PHE A 184 -11.53 19.06 -13.83
C PHE A 184 -10.54 20.10 -14.36
N ALA A 185 -10.02 19.94 -15.58
CA ALA A 185 -9.13 20.90 -16.19
C ALA A 185 -9.83 22.28 -16.34
N LYS A 186 -11.07 22.29 -16.85
CA LYS A 186 -11.87 23.52 -17.00
C LYS A 186 -12.17 24.19 -15.65
N ALA A 187 -12.44 23.40 -14.61
CA ALA A 187 -12.64 23.90 -13.25
C ALA A 187 -11.37 24.57 -12.73
N CYS A 188 -10.22 23.91 -12.91
CA CYS A 188 -8.90 24.45 -12.53
C CYS A 188 -8.60 25.79 -13.22
N GLU A 189 -8.79 25.88 -14.54
CA GLU A 189 -8.60 27.11 -15.29
C GLU A 189 -9.55 28.23 -14.83
N THR A 190 -10.84 27.90 -14.63
CA THR A 190 -11.84 28.85 -14.18
C THR A 190 -11.49 29.46 -12.81
N ILE A 191 -11.04 28.63 -11.87
CA ILE A 191 -10.65 29.08 -10.52
C ILE A 191 -9.39 29.96 -10.62
N TYR A 192 -8.37 29.50 -11.37
CA TYR A 192 -7.13 30.24 -11.54
C TYR A 192 -7.36 31.63 -12.11
N GLU A 193 -8.15 31.76 -13.18
CA GLU A 193 -8.51 33.05 -13.79
C GLU A 193 -9.35 33.95 -12.86
N LYS A 194 -10.40 33.36 -12.24
CA LYS A 194 -11.31 34.19 -11.39
C LYS A 194 -10.67 34.61 -10.07
N SER A 195 -9.66 33.86 -9.58
CA SER A 195 -8.86 34.23 -8.42
C SER A 195 -7.76 35.25 -8.74
N ASN A 196 -7.68 35.77 -9.98
CA ASN A 196 -6.58 36.59 -10.48
C ASN A 196 -5.21 35.90 -10.30
N HIS A 197 -5.15 34.61 -10.53
CA HIS A 197 -3.96 33.77 -10.44
C HIS A 197 -3.42 33.56 -9.00
N GLU A 198 -4.23 33.84 -7.98
CA GLU A 198 -3.83 33.69 -6.58
C GLU A 198 -4.05 32.27 -6.04
N VAL A 199 -4.99 31.51 -6.65
CA VAL A 199 -5.35 30.15 -6.28
C VAL A 199 -5.12 29.23 -7.46
N VAL A 200 -4.32 28.17 -7.26
CA VAL A 200 -4.18 27.08 -8.23
C VAL A 200 -5.45 26.23 -8.18
N GLY A 201 -6.02 25.92 -9.35
CA GLY A 201 -7.26 25.16 -9.42
C GLY A 201 -7.15 23.75 -8.87
N GLY A 202 -6.05 23.03 -9.20
CA GLY A 202 -5.90 21.68 -8.67
C GLY A 202 -4.58 20.99 -8.98
N GLY A 203 -4.53 19.67 -8.66
CA GLY A 203 -3.40 18.79 -8.95
C GLY A 203 -3.61 17.37 -8.44
N PHE A 204 -2.60 16.55 -8.59
CA PHE A 204 -2.58 15.14 -8.19
C PHE A 204 -1.46 14.91 -7.19
N ASP A 205 -1.76 14.24 -6.07
CA ASP A 205 -0.78 13.97 -5.02
C ASP A 205 0.28 12.95 -5.43
N SER A 206 -0.14 11.89 -6.14
CA SER A 206 0.73 10.80 -6.53
C SER A 206 0.91 10.76 -8.03
N LEU A 207 2.11 11.09 -8.53
CA LEU A 207 2.40 11.15 -9.96
C LEU A 207 2.43 9.78 -10.63
N ASN A 208 2.89 8.74 -9.93
CA ASN A 208 2.85 7.37 -10.44
C ASN A 208 1.42 6.81 -10.48
N ASN A 209 0.59 7.09 -9.44
CA ASN A 209 -0.84 6.75 -9.51
C ASN A 209 -1.52 7.46 -10.67
N TYR A 210 -1.30 8.78 -10.78
CA TYR A 210 -1.86 9.59 -11.87
C TYR A 210 -1.58 8.94 -13.23
N TYR A 211 -0.31 8.58 -13.48
CA TYR A 211 0.10 7.97 -14.73
C TYR A 211 -0.52 6.59 -14.95
N ALA A 212 -0.39 5.69 -13.96
CA ALA A 212 -0.91 4.33 -14.07
C ALA A 212 -2.45 4.31 -14.26
N ILE A 213 -3.19 5.11 -13.49
CA ILE A 213 -4.65 5.24 -13.64
C ILE A 213 -5.02 5.81 -15.01
N GLY A 214 -4.30 6.83 -15.48
CA GLY A 214 -4.51 7.41 -16.79
C GLY A 214 -4.30 6.40 -17.92
N MET A 215 -3.28 5.54 -17.82
CA MET A 215 -3.02 4.47 -18.80
C MET A 215 -4.11 3.40 -18.76
N GLU A 216 -4.52 2.93 -17.58
CA GLU A 216 -5.62 1.97 -17.41
C GLU A 216 -6.95 2.52 -18.00
N ASN A 217 -7.26 3.78 -17.82
CA ASN A 217 -8.44 4.42 -18.41
C ASN A 217 -8.35 4.57 -19.94
N LYS A 218 -7.15 4.42 -20.52
CA LYS A 218 -6.93 4.30 -21.97
C LYS A 218 -6.85 2.84 -22.46
N GLY A 219 -7.04 1.86 -21.56
CA GLY A 219 -6.97 0.44 -21.87
C GLY A 219 -5.54 -0.09 -22.04
N VAL A 220 -4.56 0.58 -21.47
CA VAL A 220 -3.14 0.19 -21.47
C VAL A 220 -2.73 -0.18 -20.06
N GLU A 221 -2.40 -1.44 -19.85
CA GLU A 221 -1.96 -1.96 -18.53
C GLU A 221 -0.56 -1.44 -18.17
N PHE A 222 -0.35 -1.17 -16.89
CA PHE A 222 0.97 -0.86 -16.37
C PHE A 222 1.76 -2.16 -16.18
N ASN A 223 2.61 -2.50 -17.14
CA ASN A 223 3.49 -3.67 -17.13
C ASN A 223 4.78 -3.40 -17.91
N LYS A 224 5.68 -4.39 -18.00
CA LYS A 224 6.99 -4.25 -18.68
C LYS A 224 6.90 -3.99 -20.20
N ASP A 225 5.77 -4.28 -20.81
CA ASP A 225 5.55 -4.08 -22.26
C ASP A 225 4.95 -2.69 -22.55
N LEU A 226 4.76 -1.83 -21.55
CA LEU A 226 4.19 -0.49 -21.67
C LEU A 226 5.10 0.41 -22.54
N ASP A 227 4.56 0.96 -23.63
CA ASP A 227 5.25 1.96 -24.44
C ASP A 227 5.10 3.37 -23.83
N PHE A 228 6.10 3.78 -23.05
CA PHE A 228 6.11 5.11 -22.43
C PHE A 228 6.20 6.25 -23.45
N THR A 229 6.63 5.97 -24.70
CA THR A 229 6.68 6.95 -25.81
C THR A 229 5.43 6.93 -26.69
N GLY A 230 4.50 6.03 -26.42
CA GLY A 230 3.26 5.83 -27.18
C GLY A 230 2.31 7.02 -27.12
N SER A 231 1.29 7.00 -27.97
CA SER A 231 0.28 8.07 -28.06
C SER A 231 -0.51 8.23 -26.78
N GLU A 232 -0.95 7.13 -26.17
CA GLU A 232 -1.73 7.10 -24.94
C GLU A 232 -0.95 7.69 -23.76
N SER A 233 0.32 7.30 -23.64
CA SER A 233 1.23 7.83 -22.64
C SER A 233 1.42 9.34 -22.80
N LYS A 234 1.68 9.80 -24.03
CA LYS A 234 1.81 11.24 -24.34
C LYS A 234 0.54 12.03 -24.01
N GLU A 235 -0.64 11.48 -24.29
CA GLU A 235 -1.89 12.12 -23.94
C GLU A 235 -2.03 12.29 -22.42
N VAL A 236 -1.73 11.24 -21.63
CA VAL A 236 -1.75 11.30 -20.15
C VAL A 236 -0.75 12.34 -19.66
N ILE A 237 0.50 12.30 -20.14
CA ILE A 237 1.54 13.24 -19.73
C ILE A 237 1.14 14.68 -20.06
N ASN A 238 0.71 14.94 -21.29
CA ASN A 238 0.41 16.30 -21.76
C ASN A 238 -0.82 16.90 -21.08
N TYR A 239 -1.83 16.11 -20.72
CA TYR A 239 -3.01 16.61 -20.00
C TYR A 239 -2.61 17.38 -18.72
N TYR A 240 -1.75 16.80 -17.90
CA TYR A 240 -1.33 17.47 -16.66
C TYR A 240 -0.30 18.56 -16.92
N LEU A 241 0.61 18.33 -17.87
CA LEU A 241 1.63 19.31 -18.26
C LEU A 241 1.01 20.61 -18.80
N ASP A 242 -0.08 20.54 -19.57
CA ASP A 242 -0.79 21.70 -20.09
C ASP A 242 -1.39 22.54 -18.96
N GLY A 243 -1.99 21.89 -17.95
CA GLY A 243 -2.47 22.57 -16.76
C GLY A 243 -1.36 23.24 -15.93
N ILE A 244 -0.17 22.63 -15.90
CA ILE A 244 1.01 23.20 -15.24
C ILE A 244 1.54 24.39 -16.05
N LYS A 245 1.62 24.28 -17.37
CA LYS A 245 2.10 25.34 -18.27
C LYS A 245 1.21 26.58 -18.22
N ASN A 246 -0.11 26.42 -18.13
CA ASN A 246 -1.03 27.55 -18.04
C ASN A 246 -1.20 28.07 -16.59
N GLY A 247 -0.60 27.40 -15.59
CA GLY A 247 -0.61 27.79 -14.19
C GLY A 247 -1.82 27.32 -13.39
N SER A 248 -2.82 26.71 -14.03
CA SER A 248 -4.05 26.27 -13.37
C SER A 248 -3.90 25.00 -12.55
N MET A 249 -2.82 24.21 -12.79
CA MET A 249 -2.49 23.02 -12.03
C MET A 249 -1.05 23.06 -11.52
N ARG A 250 -0.77 22.28 -10.48
CA ARG A 250 0.58 22.12 -9.92
C ARG A 250 0.81 20.71 -9.38
N ILE A 251 2.07 20.28 -9.32
CA ILE A 251 2.49 19.11 -8.54
C ILE A 251 2.68 19.48 -7.06
N ALA A 252 2.66 18.47 -6.19
CA ALA A 252 2.97 18.67 -4.77
C ALA A 252 4.42 19.15 -4.55
N GLY A 253 5.39 18.57 -5.23
CA GLY A 253 6.80 18.96 -5.15
C GLY A 253 7.32 18.93 -3.71
N SER A 254 7.91 20.04 -3.25
CA SER A 254 8.45 20.17 -1.88
C SER A 254 7.40 20.09 -0.77
N ASP A 255 6.13 20.31 -1.06
CA ASP A 255 5.04 20.17 -0.09
C ASP A 255 4.72 18.71 0.24
N LYS A 256 5.22 17.77 -0.55
CA LYS A 256 4.98 16.30 -0.51
C LYS A 256 3.55 15.89 -0.82
N TYR A 257 2.56 16.60 -0.26
CA TYR A 257 1.12 16.42 -0.50
C TYR A 257 0.45 17.77 -0.73
N LEU A 258 -0.60 17.77 -1.52
CA LEU A 258 -1.39 18.98 -1.81
C LEU A 258 -2.36 19.37 -0.68
N SER A 259 -2.56 18.50 0.31
CA SER A 259 -3.42 18.79 1.47
C SER A 259 -2.97 20.03 2.25
N GLY A 260 -1.66 20.27 2.40
CA GLY A 260 -1.13 21.45 3.04
C GLY A 260 -1.45 22.75 2.29
N PRO A 261 -1.09 22.90 0.99
CA PRO A 261 -1.52 24.00 0.15
C PRO A 261 -3.04 24.17 0.08
N PHE A 262 -3.82 23.08 0.06
CA PHE A 262 -5.27 23.07 0.09
C PHE A 262 -5.81 23.70 1.40
N ALA A 263 -5.34 23.26 2.55
CA ALA A 263 -5.74 23.78 3.86
C ALA A 263 -5.33 25.26 4.07
N ASN A 264 -4.37 25.76 3.27
CA ASN A 264 -3.95 27.16 3.23
C ASN A 264 -4.60 27.95 2.08
N GLU A 265 -5.66 27.41 1.46
CA GLU A 265 -6.44 28.06 0.40
C GLU A 265 -5.59 28.48 -0.83
N LYS A 266 -4.46 27.77 -1.09
CA LYS A 266 -3.61 27.99 -2.26
C LYS A 266 -3.89 27.03 -3.41
N VAL A 267 -4.62 25.96 -3.12
CA VAL A 267 -5.11 24.96 -4.08
C VAL A 267 -6.58 24.73 -3.78
N ALA A 268 -7.43 24.79 -4.79
CA ALA A 268 -8.88 24.66 -4.60
C ALA A 268 -9.37 23.21 -4.58
N MET A 269 -8.68 22.33 -5.32
CA MET A 269 -9.02 20.92 -5.46
C MET A 269 -7.74 20.08 -5.57
N PHE A 270 -7.78 18.83 -5.09
CA PHE A 270 -6.72 17.88 -5.41
C PHE A 270 -7.26 16.46 -5.45
N ILE A 271 -6.55 15.59 -6.19
CA ILE A 271 -6.83 14.17 -6.24
C ILE A 271 -5.73 13.46 -5.46
N GLY A 272 -6.14 12.66 -4.48
CA GLY A 272 -5.24 11.93 -3.60
C GLY A 272 -5.94 10.80 -2.85
N SER A 273 -5.20 10.10 -2.00
CA SER A 273 -5.72 8.97 -1.22
C SER A 273 -6.83 9.39 -0.26
N ILE A 274 -7.91 8.60 -0.21
CA ILE A 274 -8.98 8.75 0.81
C ILE A 274 -8.43 8.70 2.24
N ALA A 275 -7.33 7.99 2.49
CA ALA A 275 -6.66 7.94 3.79
C ALA A 275 -6.05 9.29 4.23
N GLY A 276 -5.98 10.25 3.33
CA GLY A 276 -5.59 11.64 3.62
C GLY A 276 -6.72 12.49 4.20
N GLU A 277 -7.97 12.02 4.14
CA GLU A 277 -9.15 12.82 4.52
C GLU A 277 -9.14 13.28 5.98
N GLY A 278 -8.62 12.44 6.89
CA GLY A 278 -8.50 12.80 8.30
C GLY A 278 -7.59 14.03 8.54
N TYR A 279 -6.50 14.15 7.78
CA TYR A 279 -5.62 15.33 7.84
C TYR A 279 -6.30 16.56 7.24
N VAL A 280 -7.02 16.40 6.12
CA VAL A 280 -7.81 17.49 5.52
C VAL A 280 -8.84 18.00 6.52
N LYS A 281 -9.62 17.12 7.17
CA LYS A 281 -10.60 17.47 8.19
C LYS A 281 -9.98 18.30 9.31
N GLN A 282 -8.85 17.84 9.87
CA GLN A 282 -8.14 18.51 10.93
C GLN A 282 -7.62 19.89 10.51
N ASP A 283 -6.99 19.98 9.34
CA ASP A 283 -6.30 21.19 8.89
C ASP A 283 -7.24 22.26 8.34
N THR A 284 -8.46 21.88 7.94
CA THR A 284 -9.50 22.81 7.43
C THR A 284 -10.53 23.20 8.47
N GLU A 285 -10.52 22.60 9.65
CA GLU A 285 -11.49 22.87 10.72
C GLU A 285 -11.56 24.36 11.06
N GLY A 286 -12.78 24.92 10.97
CA GLY A 286 -13.03 26.35 11.24
C GLY A 286 -12.52 27.33 10.18
N LYS A 287 -11.98 26.84 9.05
CA LYS A 287 -11.52 27.69 7.94
C LYS A 287 -12.55 27.73 6.80
N PHE A 288 -12.92 26.58 6.25
CA PHE A 288 -13.87 26.44 5.17
C PHE A 288 -14.48 25.03 5.14
N GLU A 289 -15.56 24.86 4.40
CA GLU A 289 -16.19 23.58 4.16
C GLU A 289 -15.47 22.84 3.01
N TYR A 290 -14.96 21.62 3.27
CA TYR A 290 -14.43 20.76 2.22
C TYR A 290 -15.45 19.69 1.80
N GLY A 291 -15.30 19.19 0.58
CA GLY A 291 -16.04 18.02 0.09
C GLY A 291 -15.12 16.95 -0.44
N VAL A 292 -15.67 15.74 -0.56
CA VAL A 292 -15.00 14.60 -1.19
C VAL A 292 -15.92 14.06 -2.29
N ALA A 293 -15.36 13.74 -3.45
CA ALA A 293 -16.06 13.18 -4.59
C ALA A 293 -15.27 12.03 -5.20
N PRO A 294 -15.89 11.14 -5.97
CA PRO A 294 -15.14 10.15 -6.74
C PRO A 294 -14.10 10.83 -7.63
N ARG A 295 -12.98 10.15 -7.89
CA ARG A 295 -12.02 10.56 -8.88
C ARG A 295 -12.73 10.73 -10.24
N PRO A 296 -12.43 11.80 -11.04
CA PRO A 296 -13.13 12.08 -12.30
C PRO A 296 -12.66 11.15 -13.45
N GLU A 297 -12.50 9.87 -13.16
CA GLU A 297 -12.14 8.79 -14.09
C GLU A 297 -12.86 7.51 -13.67
N LYS A 298 -13.08 6.62 -14.66
CA LYS A 298 -13.90 5.42 -14.46
C LYS A 298 -13.18 4.33 -13.67
N ILE A 299 -11.92 4.06 -14.05
CA ILE A 299 -11.07 3.07 -13.41
C ILE A 299 -10.20 3.79 -12.38
N ASN A 300 -10.16 3.24 -11.18
CA ASN A 300 -9.37 3.77 -10.07
C ASN A 300 -8.39 2.70 -9.56
N ILE A 301 -7.48 3.08 -8.69
CA ILE A 301 -6.45 2.19 -8.16
C ILE A 301 -6.85 1.62 -6.79
N GLN A 302 -6.63 0.32 -6.61
CA GLN A 302 -6.54 -0.26 -5.28
C GLN A 302 -5.15 0.01 -4.72
N GLN A 303 -5.08 0.71 -3.60
CA GLN A 303 -3.82 1.01 -2.92
C GLN A 303 -3.95 0.78 -1.40
N GLY A 304 -2.89 1.11 -0.68
CA GLY A 304 -2.77 0.81 0.74
C GLY A 304 -2.05 -0.52 0.98
N THR A 305 -1.40 -0.62 2.14
CA THR A 305 -0.60 -1.79 2.50
C THR A 305 -1.44 -2.92 3.06
N ASP A 306 -0.86 -4.10 3.04
CA ASP A 306 -1.33 -5.30 3.71
C ASP A 306 -0.37 -5.62 4.87
N VAL A 307 -0.71 -6.57 5.73
CA VAL A 307 0.18 -7.01 6.81
C VAL A 307 0.70 -8.40 6.50
N TYR A 308 2.02 -8.53 6.47
CA TYR A 308 2.76 -9.75 6.14
C TYR A 308 3.50 -10.28 7.36
N MET A 309 3.69 -11.60 7.42
CA MET A 309 4.38 -12.30 8.50
C MET A 309 5.68 -12.90 7.98
N PHE A 310 6.79 -12.66 8.71
CA PHE A 310 8.08 -13.23 8.35
C PHE A 310 8.26 -14.65 8.93
N ASP A 311 8.85 -15.54 8.13
CA ASP A 311 9.07 -16.96 8.49
C ASP A 311 10.11 -17.12 9.60
N SER A 312 10.97 -16.14 9.85
CA SER A 312 11.95 -16.14 10.93
C SER A 312 11.35 -16.10 12.34
N ALA A 313 10.04 -15.85 12.49
CA ALA A 313 9.32 -15.89 13.77
C ALA A 313 9.16 -17.32 14.29
N THR A 314 9.09 -17.50 15.62
CA THR A 314 8.78 -18.81 16.21
C THR A 314 7.34 -19.23 15.95
N ALA A 315 7.03 -20.53 16.10
CA ALA A 315 5.69 -21.04 15.88
C ALA A 315 4.63 -20.33 16.77
N GLU A 316 4.97 -20.04 18.03
CA GLU A 316 4.10 -19.28 18.95
C GLU A 316 3.93 -17.84 18.49
N GLN A 317 4.99 -17.19 18.00
CA GLN A 317 4.91 -15.84 17.46
C GLN A 317 4.07 -15.79 16.19
N LYS A 318 4.21 -16.75 15.29
CA LYS A 318 3.39 -16.85 14.07
C LYS A 318 1.90 -16.98 14.43
N THR A 319 1.57 -17.87 15.38
CA THR A 319 0.18 -18.00 15.86
C THR A 319 -0.33 -16.71 16.53
N ALA A 320 0.45 -16.11 17.42
CA ALA A 320 0.08 -14.85 18.07
C ALA A 320 -0.17 -13.72 17.09
N ALA A 321 0.69 -13.62 16.05
CA ALA A 321 0.53 -12.67 14.98
C ALA A 321 -0.72 -12.94 14.13
N TYR A 322 -0.95 -14.20 13.76
CA TYR A 322 -2.17 -14.57 13.02
C TYR A 322 -3.45 -14.22 13.80
N LEU A 323 -3.49 -14.49 15.10
CA LEU A 323 -4.63 -14.11 15.94
C LEU A 323 -4.86 -12.60 15.97
N LEU A 324 -3.79 -11.80 15.97
CA LEU A 324 -3.91 -10.34 15.83
C LEU A 324 -4.48 -9.96 14.46
N LEU A 325 -3.98 -10.53 13.35
CA LEU A 325 -4.49 -10.27 12.01
C LEU A 325 -5.98 -10.63 11.87
N LYS A 326 -6.37 -11.76 12.43
CA LYS A 326 -7.77 -12.19 12.49
C LYS A 326 -8.62 -11.19 13.28
N TYR A 327 -8.17 -10.73 14.45
CA TYR A 327 -8.85 -9.72 15.27
C TYR A 327 -8.99 -8.38 14.53
N MET A 328 -7.92 -7.92 13.87
CA MET A 328 -7.92 -6.69 13.07
C MET A 328 -8.91 -6.74 11.90
N SER A 329 -9.31 -7.95 11.48
CA SER A 329 -10.28 -8.18 10.40
C SER A 329 -11.72 -8.38 10.88
N THR A 330 -12.02 -8.18 12.17
CA THR A 330 -13.41 -8.26 12.68
C THR A 330 -14.21 -7.03 12.28
N PRO A 331 -15.57 -7.14 12.14
CA PRO A 331 -16.41 -6.02 11.75
C PRO A 331 -16.26 -4.77 12.64
N ASP A 332 -16.25 -4.95 13.96
CA ASP A 332 -16.15 -3.84 14.91
C ASP A 332 -14.80 -3.09 14.79
N VAL A 333 -13.70 -3.85 14.62
CA VAL A 333 -12.36 -3.26 14.42
C VAL A 333 -12.27 -2.58 13.06
N GLN A 334 -12.84 -3.17 12.02
CA GLN A 334 -12.84 -2.58 10.68
C GLN A 334 -13.68 -1.31 10.59
N LEU A 335 -14.82 -1.26 11.26
CA LEU A 335 -15.64 -0.05 11.37
C LEU A 335 -14.86 1.06 12.07
N TYR A 336 -14.34 0.75 13.27
CA TYR A 336 -13.54 1.70 14.05
C TYR A 336 -12.34 2.24 13.24
N TRP A 337 -11.58 1.33 12.60
CA TRP A 337 -10.43 1.70 11.78
C TRP A 337 -10.81 2.64 10.63
N ALA A 338 -11.85 2.30 9.88
CA ALA A 338 -12.30 3.10 8.75
C ALA A 338 -12.77 4.50 9.16
N GLU A 339 -13.51 4.61 10.27
CA GLU A 339 -13.99 5.89 10.78
C GLU A 339 -12.89 6.81 11.33
N GLN A 340 -11.84 6.22 11.92
CA GLN A 340 -10.75 7.01 12.51
C GLN A 340 -9.68 7.41 11.49
N THR A 341 -9.59 6.72 10.36
CA THR A 341 -8.44 6.82 9.47
C THR A 341 -8.78 7.22 8.03
N GLY A 342 -10.05 7.08 7.61
CA GLY A 342 -10.47 7.24 6.23
C GLY A 342 -10.06 6.08 5.30
N TYR A 343 -9.39 5.03 5.81
CA TYR A 343 -9.17 3.80 5.03
C TYR A 343 -10.49 3.08 4.76
N MET A 344 -10.57 2.37 3.63
CA MET A 344 -11.80 1.63 3.32
C MET A 344 -11.88 0.31 4.10
N PRO A 345 -13.08 -0.07 4.56
CA PRO A 345 -13.29 -1.38 5.19
C PRO A 345 -12.95 -2.52 4.24
N ILE A 346 -12.33 -3.57 4.77
CA ILE A 346 -12.03 -4.79 4.00
C ILE A 346 -13.20 -5.78 3.95
N LEU A 347 -14.22 -5.58 4.78
CA LEU A 347 -15.43 -6.41 4.86
C LEU A 347 -16.60 -5.73 4.15
N GLN A 348 -17.38 -6.53 3.39
CA GLN A 348 -18.55 -6.02 2.68
C GLN A 348 -19.65 -5.57 3.64
N SER A 349 -19.85 -6.30 4.76
CA SER A 349 -20.87 -5.95 5.76
C SER A 349 -20.63 -4.58 6.37
N VAL A 350 -19.37 -4.25 6.68
CA VAL A 350 -19.01 -2.94 7.22
C VAL A 350 -19.22 -1.85 6.16
N LEU A 351 -18.78 -2.09 4.92
CA LEU A 351 -18.98 -1.16 3.81
C LEU A 351 -20.46 -0.85 3.59
N ASP A 352 -21.34 -1.85 3.79
CA ASP A 352 -22.78 -1.72 3.58
C ASP A 352 -23.56 -1.30 4.83
N SER A 353 -22.92 -1.27 6.00
CA SER A 353 -23.58 -0.92 7.27
C SER A 353 -24.07 0.52 7.29
N SER A 354 -25.16 0.75 8.04
CA SER A 354 -25.67 2.10 8.31
C SER A 354 -24.70 2.91 9.15
N GLU A 355 -24.05 2.25 10.11
CA GLU A 355 -23.08 2.86 11.00
C GLU A 355 -21.93 3.52 10.24
N TYR A 356 -21.41 2.83 9.21
CA TYR A 356 -20.35 3.39 8.37
C TYR A 356 -20.89 4.44 7.41
N LYS A 357 -22.02 4.16 6.72
CA LYS A 357 -22.60 5.09 5.73
C LYS A 357 -23.06 6.41 6.31
N ASP A 358 -23.56 6.39 7.55
CA ASP A 358 -24.06 7.57 8.26
C ASP A 358 -23.01 8.20 9.20
N SER A 359 -21.74 7.77 9.10
CA SER A 359 -20.66 8.28 9.94
C SER A 359 -20.46 9.78 9.77
N GLU A 360 -20.41 10.51 10.89
CA GLU A 360 -20.05 11.94 10.92
C GLU A 360 -18.53 12.16 11.03
N ASN A 361 -17.76 11.06 11.18
CA ASN A 361 -16.31 11.13 11.36
C ASN A 361 -15.55 11.31 10.05
N THR A 362 -16.09 10.82 8.95
CA THR A 362 -15.46 10.83 7.62
C THR A 362 -16.51 11.07 6.52
N LYS A 363 -16.10 11.71 5.42
CA LYS A 363 -16.92 11.90 4.21
C LYS A 363 -16.72 10.80 3.17
N VAL A 364 -15.76 9.90 3.40
CA VAL A 364 -15.40 8.81 2.48
C VAL A 364 -16.56 7.84 2.19
N PRO A 365 -17.40 7.41 3.17
CA PRO A 365 -18.47 6.44 2.90
C PRO A 365 -19.42 6.86 1.79
N ALA A 366 -19.70 8.16 1.68
CA ALA A 366 -20.65 8.70 0.70
C ALA A 366 -20.22 8.47 -0.76
N ILE A 367 -18.90 8.35 -1.01
CA ILE A 367 -18.33 8.23 -2.35
C ILE A 367 -17.79 6.83 -2.67
N LEU A 368 -17.59 6.00 -1.65
CA LEU A 368 -16.75 4.81 -1.76
C LEU A 368 -17.31 3.76 -2.72
N SER A 369 -18.65 3.61 -2.77
CA SER A 369 -19.31 2.69 -3.70
C SER A 369 -19.03 3.03 -5.17
N GLU A 370 -18.98 4.31 -5.52
CA GLU A 370 -18.64 4.74 -6.88
C GLU A 370 -17.13 4.72 -7.11
N ALA A 371 -16.35 5.24 -6.16
CA ALA A 371 -14.89 5.32 -6.26
C ALA A 371 -14.21 3.94 -6.37
N THR A 372 -14.86 2.86 -5.92
CA THR A 372 -14.33 1.49 -5.96
C THR A 372 -15.05 0.56 -6.92
N LYS A 373 -15.85 1.10 -7.83
CA LYS A 373 -16.65 0.31 -8.78
C LYS A 373 -15.78 -0.47 -9.78
N GLU A 374 -14.74 0.15 -10.27
CA GLU A 374 -13.75 -0.48 -11.13
C GLU A 374 -12.36 -0.15 -10.58
N LEU A 375 -11.72 -1.15 -9.95
CA LEU A 375 -10.39 -1.03 -9.37
C LEU A 375 -9.39 -1.93 -10.11
N PHE A 376 -8.20 -1.41 -10.36
CA PHE A 376 -7.05 -2.21 -10.70
C PHE A 376 -6.00 -2.14 -9.59
N ALA A 377 -5.04 -3.06 -9.60
CA ALA A 377 -3.88 -3.04 -8.72
C ALA A 377 -2.60 -3.05 -9.57
N ILE A 378 -1.54 -2.43 -9.07
CA ILE A 378 -0.21 -2.55 -9.69
C ILE A 378 0.20 -4.02 -9.68
N PRO A 379 0.73 -4.56 -10.79
CA PRO A 379 1.15 -5.96 -10.86
C PRO A 379 2.18 -6.28 -9.77
N VAL A 380 2.09 -7.50 -9.24
CA VAL A 380 3.03 -8.04 -8.26
C VAL A 380 3.93 -9.03 -8.99
N GLU A 381 4.98 -8.52 -9.59
CA GLU A 381 5.95 -9.29 -10.38
C GLU A 381 7.35 -8.70 -10.23
N GLU A 382 8.35 -9.40 -10.73
CA GLU A 382 9.75 -8.98 -10.65
C GLU A 382 9.94 -7.56 -11.20
N ASN A 383 10.56 -6.70 -10.40
CA ASN A 383 10.87 -5.30 -10.71
C ASN A 383 9.66 -4.36 -10.95
N ALA A 384 8.41 -4.81 -10.78
CA ALA A 384 7.24 -3.94 -10.97
C ALA A 384 7.24 -2.76 -9.98
N ASP A 385 7.60 -2.98 -8.71
CA ASP A 385 7.66 -1.90 -7.72
C ASP A 385 8.77 -0.86 -8.02
N PRO A 386 10.03 -1.24 -8.32
CA PRO A 386 11.03 -0.30 -8.81
C PRO A 386 10.56 0.51 -10.02
N ALA A 387 9.98 -0.14 -11.02
CA ALA A 387 9.48 0.53 -12.22
C ALA A 387 8.35 1.52 -11.91
N TYR A 388 7.40 1.14 -11.04
CA TYR A 388 6.32 2.02 -10.61
C TYR A 388 6.81 3.24 -9.82
N ASN A 389 7.83 3.06 -8.99
CA ASN A 389 8.46 4.17 -8.26
C ASN A 389 9.27 5.07 -9.22
N GLU A 390 9.92 4.50 -10.23
CA GLU A 390 10.66 5.28 -11.24
C GLU A 390 9.72 6.17 -12.07
N VAL A 391 8.50 5.71 -12.38
CA VAL A 391 7.49 6.57 -13.04
C VAL A 391 7.26 7.86 -12.26
N ARG A 392 7.23 7.83 -10.93
CA ARG A 392 7.11 9.05 -10.12
C ARG A 392 8.25 10.03 -10.42
N SER A 393 9.50 9.53 -10.41
CA SER A 393 10.69 10.34 -10.66
C SER A 393 10.68 10.95 -12.06
N ILE A 394 10.29 10.15 -13.05
CA ILE A 394 10.18 10.57 -14.45
C ILE A 394 9.13 11.67 -14.60
N MET A 395 7.93 11.47 -14.04
CA MET A 395 6.85 12.44 -14.12
C MET A 395 7.19 13.73 -13.37
N GLU A 396 7.84 13.63 -12.20
CA GLU A 396 8.31 14.80 -11.46
C GLU A 396 9.35 15.59 -12.27
N ASN A 397 10.27 14.91 -12.95
CA ASN A 397 11.23 15.57 -13.84
C ASN A 397 10.54 16.30 -15.00
N ILE A 398 9.55 15.67 -15.65
CA ILE A 398 8.80 16.27 -16.76
C ILE A 398 8.05 17.51 -16.27
N TYR A 399 7.30 17.41 -15.19
CA TYR A 399 6.43 18.48 -14.69
C TYR A 399 7.18 19.63 -14.01
N SER A 400 8.35 19.35 -13.46
CA SER A 400 9.24 20.40 -12.92
C SER A 400 10.02 21.17 -13.99
N ASN A 401 9.98 20.73 -15.26
CA ASN A 401 10.68 21.34 -16.37
C ASN A 401 9.74 21.64 -17.56
N PRO A 402 8.62 22.38 -17.35
CA PRO A 402 7.59 22.55 -18.36
C PRO A 402 8.04 23.29 -19.63
N ASP A 403 9.14 24.05 -19.54
CA ASP A 403 9.71 24.81 -20.66
C ASP A 403 10.70 24.02 -21.52
N LYS A 404 11.08 22.80 -21.10
CA LYS A 404 11.97 21.93 -21.85
C LYS A 404 11.23 21.18 -22.98
N ASP A 405 11.99 20.59 -23.90
CA ASP A 405 11.44 19.71 -24.92
C ASP A 405 10.82 18.46 -24.27
N THR A 406 9.49 18.39 -24.27
CA THR A 406 8.72 17.33 -23.65
C THR A 406 8.99 15.96 -24.30
N ASP A 407 9.14 15.90 -25.63
CA ASP A 407 9.44 14.63 -26.33
C ASP A 407 10.82 14.08 -25.95
N GLU A 408 11.78 14.96 -25.72
CA GLU A 408 13.12 14.55 -25.26
C GLU A 408 13.05 14.02 -23.80
N LEU A 409 12.31 14.69 -22.90
CA LEU A 409 12.13 14.22 -21.53
C LEU A 409 11.37 12.86 -21.47
N ILE A 410 10.38 12.66 -22.33
CA ILE A 410 9.65 11.39 -22.46
C ILE A 410 10.59 10.27 -22.92
N LYS A 411 11.47 10.51 -23.91
CA LYS A 411 12.46 9.51 -24.36
C LYS A 411 13.45 9.14 -23.27
N GLN A 412 13.94 10.12 -22.51
CA GLN A 412 14.81 9.88 -21.37
C GLN A 412 14.09 9.06 -20.29
N GLY A 413 12.84 9.41 -20.00
CA GLY A 413 11.99 8.68 -19.07
C GLY A 413 11.73 7.23 -19.51
N ALA A 414 11.51 6.99 -20.80
CA ALA A 414 11.35 5.63 -21.32
C ALA A 414 12.58 4.75 -21.05
N THR A 415 13.78 5.31 -21.24
CA THR A 415 15.03 4.58 -20.93
C THR A 415 15.16 4.30 -19.42
N GLN A 416 14.84 5.28 -18.57
CA GLN A 416 14.87 5.09 -17.11
C GLN A 416 13.87 4.02 -16.67
N LEU A 417 12.66 4.01 -17.24
CA LEU A 417 11.64 3.00 -16.94
C LEU A 417 12.06 1.60 -17.40
N GLU A 418 12.65 1.47 -18.61
CA GLU A 418 13.21 0.21 -19.10
C GLU A 418 14.34 -0.30 -18.19
N ASP A 419 15.24 0.58 -17.76
CA ASP A 419 16.32 0.24 -16.83
C ASP A 419 15.75 -0.24 -15.47
N ALA A 420 14.68 0.38 -14.97
CA ALA A 420 14.02 -0.02 -13.71
C ALA A 420 13.35 -1.41 -13.82
N TRP A 421 12.78 -1.76 -14.96
CA TRP A 421 12.23 -3.10 -15.22
C TRP A 421 13.31 -4.19 -15.36
N ASN A 422 14.55 -3.83 -15.62
CA ASN A 422 15.66 -4.76 -15.87
C ASN A 422 16.73 -4.79 -14.75
N GLN A 423 16.41 -4.31 -13.55
CA GLN A 423 17.32 -4.27 -12.38
C GLN A 423 17.69 -5.64 -11.82
#